data_7130960ba3283c086483d3e4f1508ff1
#
_entry.id   7130960ba3283c086483d3e4f1508ff1
#
_cell.length_a   1.000
_cell.length_b   1.000
_cell.length_c   1.000
_cell.angle_alpha   90.00
_cell.angle_beta   90.00
_cell.angle_gamma   90.00
#
_symmetry.space_group_name_H-M   'P 1'
#
loop_
_entity.id
_entity.type
_entity.pdbx_description
1 polymer ?
#
loop_
_entity_poly.entity_id
_entity_poly.type
_entity_poly.pdbx_seq_one_letter_code
_entity_poly.pdbx_strand_id
1 'polypeptide(L)'
;MDLHRHRSVLVRMTEDDRRLGTARITSSAAELRREIARAGKRPRVAVEATSGWYWAADVLGQAGAGARLAHPLGVKALTCRRVKNDVRNAADLADLLRMSRLPEAWVGPHPVRELTRCRVKLVRLRTSWNPGACGPRQARHPGHAV
;
A
#
# COMPACT_ATOMS: atom_id res chain seq x y z
N MET A 1 4.18 -2.62 -7.58
CA MET A 1 5.21 -2.09 -6.66
C MET A 1 4.79 -2.37 -5.24
N ASP A 2 5.66 -2.98 -4.46
CA ASP A 2 5.49 -3.18 -3.01
C ASP A 2 6.22 -2.05 -2.27
N LEU A 3 5.46 -1.24 -1.54
CA LEU A 3 5.93 0.01 -0.94
C LEU A 3 6.12 -0.15 0.56
N HIS A 4 7.33 0.08 1.04
CA HIS A 4 7.67 0.11 2.46
C HIS A 4 8.25 1.47 2.86
N ARG A 5 8.35 1.72 4.17
CA ARG A 5 8.82 3.01 4.71
C ARG A 5 10.21 3.41 4.21
N HIS A 6 11.15 2.47 4.14
CA HIS A 6 12.55 2.74 3.81
C HIS A 6 13.00 2.17 2.48
N ARG A 7 12.38 1.08 2.04
CA ARG A 7 12.72 0.39 0.80
C ARG A 7 11.46 0.01 0.06
N SER A 8 11.51 0.09 -1.25
CA SER A 8 10.42 -0.36 -2.12
C SER A 8 10.95 -1.38 -3.13
N VAL A 9 10.09 -2.31 -3.51
CA VAL A 9 10.41 -3.32 -4.51
C VAL A 9 9.51 -3.11 -5.71
N LEU A 10 10.12 -3.01 -6.89
CA LEU A 10 9.44 -2.89 -8.16
C LEU A 10 9.73 -4.13 -9.00
N VAL A 11 8.69 -4.66 -9.61
CA VAL A 11 8.80 -5.70 -10.64
C VAL A 11 8.25 -5.11 -11.93
N ARG A 12 9.01 -5.25 -13.01
CA ARG A 12 8.60 -4.84 -14.36
C ARG A 12 8.23 -6.09 -15.16
N MET A 13 7.09 -6.02 -15.81
CA MET A 13 6.55 -7.07 -16.68
C MET A 13 6.08 -6.51 -18.01
N THR A 14 6.12 -7.35 -19.04
CA THR A 14 5.40 -7.10 -20.30
C THR A 14 3.93 -7.48 -20.18
N GLU A 15 3.12 -7.13 -21.16
CA GLU A 15 1.74 -7.61 -21.26
C GLU A 15 1.64 -9.13 -21.45
N ASP A 16 2.66 -9.74 -22.05
CA ASP A 16 2.77 -11.18 -22.29
C ASP A 16 3.36 -11.98 -21.12
N ASP A 17 3.28 -11.46 -19.88
CA ASP A 17 3.77 -12.13 -18.67
C ASP A 17 5.30 -12.30 -18.57
N ARG A 18 6.07 -11.68 -19.45
CA ARG A 18 7.53 -11.77 -19.36
C ARG A 18 8.07 -10.77 -18.34
N ARG A 19 8.73 -11.28 -17.30
CA ARG A 19 9.40 -10.44 -16.31
C ARG A 19 10.64 -9.78 -16.92
N LEU A 20 10.67 -8.45 -16.95
CA LEU A 20 11.78 -7.67 -17.49
C LEU A 20 12.87 -7.39 -16.43
N GLY A 21 12.48 -7.36 -15.16
CA GLY A 21 13.42 -7.11 -14.08
C GLY A 21 12.78 -6.82 -12.74
N THR A 22 13.62 -6.78 -11.72
CA THR A 22 13.26 -6.40 -10.36
C THR A 22 14.23 -5.33 -9.90
N ALA A 23 13.71 -4.28 -9.31
CA ALA A 23 14.49 -3.23 -8.66
C ALA A 23 14.14 -3.15 -7.16
N ARG A 24 15.15 -3.01 -6.33
CA ARG A 24 15.02 -2.63 -4.93
C ARG A 24 15.59 -1.23 -4.79
N ILE A 25 14.75 -0.30 -4.36
CA ILE A 25 15.11 1.11 -4.26
C ILE A 25 14.89 1.62 -2.83
N THR A 26 15.59 2.68 -2.48
CA THR A 26 15.19 3.50 -1.33
C THR A 26 13.85 4.16 -1.63
N SER A 27 12.97 4.22 -0.63
CA SER A 27 11.64 4.84 -0.79
C SER A 27 11.77 6.36 -0.86
N SER A 28 12.28 6.85 -1.99
CA SER A 28 12.46 8.27 -2.31
C SER A 28 11.89 8.64 -3.68
N ALA A 29 11.48 9.89 -3.82
CA ALA A 29 10.95 10.40 -5.07
C ALA A 29 11.95 10.31 -6.24
N ALA A 30 13.24 10.56 -5.98
CA ALA A 30 14.28 10.52 -6.98
C ALA A 30 14.50 9.10 -7.54
N GLU A 31 14.63 8.11 -6.65
CA GLU A 31 14.79 6.70 -7.05
C GLU A 31 13.56 6.19 -7.80
N LEU A 32 12.35 6.54 -7.33
CA LEU A 32 11.12 6.13 -7.99
C LEU A 32 11.02 6.72 -9.40
N ARG A 33 11.30 8.02 -9.59
CA ARG A 33 11.32 8.64 -10.93
C ARG A 33 12.32 7.96 -11.85
N ARG A 34 13.51 7.61 -11.36
CA ARG A 34 14.55 6.91 -12.14
C ARG A 34 14.05 5.55 -12.64
N GLU A 35 13.40 4.77 -11.78
CA GLU A 35 12.87 3.47 -12.17
C GLU A 35 11.67 3.56 -13.12
N ILE A 36 10.82 4.57 -12.96
CA ILE A 36 9.71 4.83 -13.89
C ILE A 36 10.23 5.21 -15.27
N ALA A 37 11.26 6.06 -15.36
CA ALA A 37 11.88 6.41 -16.64
C ALA A 37 12.43 5.17 -17.39
N ARG A 38 12.93 4.16 -16.65
CA ARG A 38 13.39 2.89 -17.22
C ARG A 38 12.27 1.97 -17.69
N ALA A 39 11.05 2.19 -17.22
CA ALA A 39 9.89 1.37 -17.59
C ALA A 39 9.26 1.78 -18.94
N GLY A 40 9.75 2.84 -19.56
CA GLY A 40 9.27 3.33 -20.85
C GLY A 40 8.24 4.45 -20.75
N LYS A 41 7.55 4.70 -21.87
CA LYS A 41 6.57 5.80 -21.96
C LYS A 41 5.25 5.39 -21.27
N ARG A 42 4.79 6.20 -20.31
CA ARG A 42 3.48 6.07 -19.64
C ARG A 42 3.23 4.65 -19.06
N PRO A 43 4.13 4.09 -18.25
CA PRO A 43 3.93 2.76 -17.70
C PRO A 43 2.72 2.74 -16.76
N ARG A 44 1.99 1.62 -16.73
CA ARG A 44 0.97 1.35 -15.72
C ARG A 44 1.65 0.81 -14.46
N VAL A 45 1.31 1.33 -13.30
CA VAL A 45 1.94 0.96 -12.03
C VAL A 45 0.89 0.66 -10.98
N ALA A 46 0.87 -0.57 -10.46
CA ALA A 46 0.09 -0.93 -9.28
C ALA A 46 0.88 -0.64 -8.01
N VAL A 47 0.25 0.05 -7.06
CA VAL A 47 0.77 0.36 -5.72
C VAL A 47 -0.22 -0.13 -4.69
N GLU A 48 0.21 -0.88 -3.69
CA GLU A 48 -0.68 -1.30 -2.61
C GLU A 48 -1.01 -0.12 -1.67
N ALA A 49 -2.30 0.02 -1.30
CA ALA A 49 -2.79 1.08 -0.40
C ALA A 49 -2.41 0.81 1.07
N THR A 50 -1.11 0.67 1.34
CA THR A 50 -0.53 0.54 2.68
C THR A 50 -0.13 1.91 3.24
N SER A 51 0.53 1.95 4.40
CA SER A 51 0.96 3.22 4.99
C SER A 51 1.92 4.00 4.06
N GLY A 52 1.61 5.26 3.81
CA GLY A 52 2.48 6.17 3.07
C GLY A 52 2.41 6.10 1.54
N TRP A 53 1.45 5.40 0.94
CA TRP A 53 1.32 5.23 -0.51
C TRP A 53 1.16 6.55 -1.31
N TYR A 54 0.63 7.59 -0.69
CA TYR A 54 0.23 8.84 -1.35
C TYR A 54 1.39 9.59 -2.00
N TRP A 55 2.58 9.65 -1.38
CA TRP A 55 3.74 10.30 -2.00
C TRP A 55 4.16 9.58 -3.29
N ALA A 56 4.08 8.24 -3.29
CA ALA A 56 4.42 7.46 -4.46
C ALA A 56 3.40 7.67 -5.58
N ALA A 57 2.11 7.73 -5.27
CA ALA A 57 1.06 8.04 -6.24
C ALA A 57 1.24 9.44 -6.84
N ASP A 58 1.60 10.42 -6.03
CA ASP A 58 1.87 11.80 -6.50
C ASP A 58 3.10 11.84 -7.43
N VAL A 59 4.19 11.15 -7.07
CA VAL A 59 5.41 11.05 -7.91
C VAL A 59 5.11 10.32 -9.23
N LEU A 60 4.35 9.23 -9.20
CA LEU A 60 3.96 8.48 -10.40
C LEU A 60 3.11 9.34 -11.33
N GLY A 61 2.14 10.08 -10.79
CA GLY A 61 1.32 11.02 -11.55
C GLY A 61 2.14 12.11 -12.22
N GLN A 62 3.09 12.72 -11.48
CA GLN A 62 4.01 13.73 -12.01
C GLN A 62 4.93 13.16 -13.11
N ALA A 63 5.31 11.90 -13.01
CA ALA A 63 6.11 11.21 -14.02
C ALA A 63 5.29 10.72 -15.24
N GLY A 64 4.00 11.00 -15.30
CA GLY A 64 3.11 10.57 -16.38
C GLY A 64 2.78 9.08 -16.38
N ALA A 65 3.05 8.37 -15.29
CA ALA A 65 2.70 6.96 -15.14
C ALA A 65 1.22 6.80 -14.77
N GLY A 66 0.58 5.75 -15.30
CA GLY A 66 -0.78 5.36 -14.93
C GLY A 66 -0.80 4.65 -13.59
N ALA A 67 -0.86 5.42 -12.48
CA ALA A 67 -0.91 4.85 -11.13
C ALA A 67 -2.28 4.23 -10.84
N ARG A 68 -2.28 2.98 -10.34
CA ARG A 68 -3.45 2.23 -9.87
C ARG A 68 -3.22 1.81 -8.43
N LEU A 69 -4.13 2.19 -7.56
CA LEU A 69 -4.03 1.88 -6.14
C LEU A 69 -4.74 0.56 -5.86
N ALA A 70 -4.01 -0.44 -5.37
CA ALA A 70 -4.54 -1.75 -5.03
C ALA A 70 -5.10 -1.78 -3.61
N HIS A 71 -6.29 -2.33 -3.43
CA HIS A 71 -6.90 -2.52 -2.11
C HIS A 71 -6.28 -3.72 -1.40
N PRO A 72 -5.62 -3.57 -0.22
CA PRO A 72 -4.83 -4.64 0.40
C PRO A 72 -5.61 -5.92 0.69
N LEU A 73 -6.84 -5.79 1.21
CA LEU A 73 -7.68 -6.96 1.51
C LEU A 73 -8.12 -7.68 0.23
N GLY A 74 -8.43 -6.93 -0.83
CA GLY A 74 -8.78 -7.52 -2.13
C GLY A 74 -7.60 -8.26 -2.75
N VAL A 75 -6.39 -7.70 -2.71
CA VAL A 75 -5.17 -8.38 -3.17
C VAL A 75 -4.92 -9.63 -2.35
N LYS A 76 -5.01 -9.54 -1.02
CA LYS A 76 -4.83 -10.70 -0.13
C LYS A 76 -5.81 -11.84 -0.43
N ALA A 77 -7.06 -11.53 -0.78
CA ALA A 77 -8.06 -12.54 -1.15
C ALA A 77 -7.72 -13.27 -2.45
N LEU A 78 -7.02 -12.62 -3.38
CA LEU A 78 -6.64 -13.19 -4.68
C LEU A 78 -5.26 -13.88 -4.66
N THR A 79 -4.41 -13.56 -3.68
CA THR A 79 -3.03 -14.05 -3.60
C THR A 79 -2.79 -15.00 -2.42
N CYS A 80 -3.70 -15.93 -2.14
CA CYS A 80 -3.67 -16.86 -0.99
C CYS A 80 -2.32 -17.57 -0.80
N ARG A 81 -1.32 -16.90 -0.24
CA ARG A 81 0.02 -17.45 -0.02
C ARG A 81 0.42 -17.42 1.45
N ARG A 82 1.02 -18.53 1.90
CA ARG A 82 1.53 -18.70 3.28
C ARG A 82 2.77 -17.86 3.59
N VAL A 83 3.63 -17.65 2.59
CA VAL A 83 4.93 -16.97 2.76
C VAL A 83 4.93 -15.66 1.99
N LYS A 84 4.98 -14.54 2.69
CA LYS A 84 5.16 -13.20 2.11
C LYS A 84 6.63 -12.96 1.75
N ASN A 85 6.82 -12.42 0.54
CA ASN A 85 8.11 -11.91 0.07
C ASN A 85 7.83 -10.68 -0.80
N ASP A 86 8.49 -9.57 -0.52
CA ASP A 86 8.26 -8.27 -1.18
C ASP A 86 8.37 -8.35 -2.71
N VAL A 87 9.30 -9.18 -3.22
CA VAL A 87 9.45 -9.39 -4.66
C VAL A 87 8.25 -10.13 -5.25
N ARG A 88 7.72 -11.12 -4.53
CA ARG A 88 6.53 -11.86 -4.96
C ARG A 88 5.30 -10.98 -4.88
N ASN A 89 5.14 -10.18 -3.80
CA ASN A 89 4.05 -9.23 -3.68
C ASN A 89 4.06 -8.22 -4.84
N ALA A 90 5.24 -7.68 -5.17
CA ALA A 90 5.38 -6.76 -6.31
C ALA A 90 5.08 -7.44 -7.65
N ALA A 91 5.41 -8.72 -7.81
CA ALA A 91 5.09 -9.50 -9.01
C ALA A 91 3.59 -9.79 -9.10
N ASP A 92 2.97 -10.23 -8.00
CA ASP A 92 1.53 -10.49 -7.94
C ASP A 92 0.71 -9.23 -8.28
N LEU A 93 1.12 -8.06 -7.78
CA LEU A 93 0.49 -6.77 -8.12
C LEU A 93 0.64 -6.44 -9.62
N ALA A 94 1.82 -6.68 -10.20
CA ALA A 94 2.06 -6.44 -11.62
C ALA A 94 1.21 -7.38 -12.48
N ASP A 95 1.08 -8.64 -12.10
CA ASP A 95 0.28 -9.64 -12.80
C ASP A 95 -1.23 -9.35 -12.71
N LEU A 96 -1.75 -9.00 -11.53
CA LEU A 96 -3.13 -8.57 -11.36
C LEU A 96 -3.45 -7.33 -12.20
N LEU A 97 -2.51 -6.37 -12.29
CA LEU A 97 -2.66 -5.17 -13.12
C LEU A 97 -2.69 -5.53 -14.61
N ARG A 98 -1.78 -6.40 -15.06
CA ARG A 98 -1.70 -6.89 -16.44
C ARG A 98 -3.02 -7.55 -16.86
N MET A 99 -3.53 -8.44 -16.03
CA MET A 99 -4.79 -9.16 -16.27
C MET A 99 -6.05 -8.31 -16.10
N SER A 100 -5.92 -7.03 -15.77
CA SER A 100 -7.06 -6.14 -15.43
C SER A 100 -7.94 -6.68 -14.29
N ARG A 101 -7.34 -7.44 -13.36
CA ARG A 101 -7.98 -8.05 -12.19
C ARG A 101 -7.58 -7.40 -10.87
N LEU A 102 -6.87 -6.26 -10.95
CA LEU A 102 -6.45 -5.55 -9.75
C LEU A 102 -7.69 -5.06 -8.97
N PRO A 103 -7.85 -5.45 -7.70
CA PRO A 103 -8.89 -4.88 -6.85
C PRO A 103 -8.49 -3.43 -6.51
N GLU A 104 -9.00 -2.49 -7.28
CA GLU A 104 -8.61 -1.09 -7.17
C GLU A 104 -9.27 -0.41 -5.97
N ALA A 105 -8.50 0.44 -5.28
CA ALA A 105 -8.98 1.40 -4.31
C ALA A 105 -9.07 2.79 -4.94
N TRP A 106 -10.10 3.55 -4.56
CA TRP A 106 -10.24 4.91 -5.03
C TRP A 106 -9.14 5.84 -4.49
N VAL A 107 -8.52 6.60 -5.37
CA VAL A 107 -7.54 7.63 -5.02
C VAL A 107 -8.26 8.97 -4.92
N GLY A 108 -8.64 9.36 -3.71
CA GLY A 108 -9.26 10.66 -3.47
C GLY A 108 -8.33 11.83 -3.82
N PRO A 109 -8.88 12.97 -4.27
CA PRO A 109 -8.12 14.21 -4.40
C PRO A 109 -7.41 14.60 -3.10
N HIS A 110 -6.25 15.29 -3.21
CA HIS A 110 -5.45 15.65 -2.04
C HIS A 110 -6.24 16.32 -0.91
N PRO A 111 -7.11 17.33 -1.15
CA PRO A 111 -7.90 17.94 -0.09
C PRO A 111 -8.81 16.97 0.64
N VAL A 112 -9.46 16.06 -0.07
CA VAL A 112 -10.35 15.04 0.52
C VAL A 112 -9.56 14.06 1.38
N ARG A 113 -8.36 13.68 0.96
CA ARG A 113 -7.45 12.84 1.75
C ARG A 113 -7.06 13.52 3.07
N GLU A 114 -6.73 14.80 3.04
CA GLU A 114 -6.37 15.56 4.25
C GLU A 114 -7.55 15.73 5.20
N LEU A 115 -8.74 16.05 4.70
CA LEU A 115 -9.96 16.12 5.51
C LEU A 115 -10.25 14.78 6.21
N THR A 116 -10.11 13.67 5.48
CA THR A 116 -10.31 12.34 6.05
C THR A 116 -9.30 12.02 7.15
N ARG A 117 -8.03 12.38 6.97
CA ARG A 117 -6.98 12.23 7.99
C ARG A 117 -7.26 13.08 9.22
N CYS A 118 -7.66 14.34 9.02
CA CYS A 118 -8.02 15.26 10.08
C CYS A 118 -9.19 14.68 10.89
N ARG A 119 -10.25 14.22 10.21
CA ARG A 119 -11.40 13.57 10.86
C ARG A 119 -10.96 12.37 11.70
N VAL A 120 -10.13 11.49 11.18
CA VAL A 120 -9.65 10.31 11.93
C VAL A 120 -8.86 10.72 13.17
N LYS A 121 -8.00 11.75 13.07
CA LYS A 121 -7.28 12.32 14.23
C LYS A 121 -8.25 12.85 15.29
N LEU A 122 -9.22 13.64 14.89
CA LEU A 122 -10.21 14.24 15.81
C LEU A 122 -11.05 13.14 16.50
N VAL A 123 -11.49 12.13 15.76
CA VAL A 123 -12.22 10.99 16.35
C VAL A 123 -11.36 10.25 17.37
N ARG A 124 -10.10 9.99 17.07
CA ARG A 124 -9.16 9.34 18.01
C ARG A 124 -8.94 10.17 19.27
N LEU A 125 -8.74 11.48 19.13
CA LEU A 125 -8.61 12.39 20.27
C LEU A 125 -9.89 12.39 21.11
N ARG A 126 -11.07 12.53 20.50
CA ARG A 126 -12.35 12.46 21.22
C ARG A 126 -12.47 11.15 21.99
N THR A 127 -12.12 10.03 21.40
CA THR A 127 -12.21 8.72 22.06
C THR A 127 -11.21 8.60 23.22
N SER A 128 -10.00 9.16 23.08
CA SER A 128 -9.00 9.14 24.16
C SER A 128 -9.38 10.04 25.34
N TRP A 129 -10.21 11.07 25.10
CA TRP A 129 -10.69 11.99 26.14
C TRP A 129 -11.98 11.53 26.81
N ASN A 130 -12.60 10.44 26.35
CA ASN A 130 -13.79 9.87 26.95
C ASN A 130 -13.39 8.70 27.88
N PRO A 131 -13.16 8.95 29.20
CA PRO A 131 -12.70 7.91 30.13
C PRO A 131 -13.73 6.80 30.37
N GLY A 132 -15.00 7.01 30.00
CA GLY A 132 -16.06 6.02 30.14
C GLY A 132 -16.06 4.92 29.07
N ALA A 133 -15.27 5.05 28.00
CA ALA A 133 -15.18 4.02 26.95
C ALA A 133 -14.19 2.89 27.29
N CYS A 134 -13.36 3.07 28.32
CA CYS A 134 -12.47 2.03 28.85
C CYS A 134 -13.09 1.52 30.15
N GLY A 135 -14.01 0.55 30.05
CA GLY A 135 -14.49 -0.16 31.23
C GLY A 135 -13.31 -0.72 32.02
N PRO A 136 -13.42 -0.84 33.39
CA PRO A 136 -12.33 -1.34 34.19
C PRO A 136 -11.94 -2.74 33.68
N ARG A 137 -10.67 -2.91 33.32
CA ARG A 137 -10.11 -4.23 33.09
C ARG A 137 -10.31 -5.01 34.37
N GLN A 138 -11.24 -5.95 34.37
CA GLN A 138 -11.38 -6.90 35.46
C GLN A 138 -10.01 -7.55 35.69
N ALA A 139 -9.39 -7.22 36.82
CA ALA A 139 -8.22 -7.92 37.29
C ALA A 139 -8.62 -9.40 37.42
N ARG A 140 -8.00 -10.25 36.61
CA ARG A 140 -8.14 -11.71 36.80
C ARG A 140 -7.56 -12.03 38.17
N HIS A 141 -8.42 -12.37 39.12
CA HIS A 141 -8.00 -12.94 40.36
C HIS A 141 -7.22 -14.24 40.06
N PRO A 142 -6.01 -14.40 40.63
CA PRO A 142 -5.36 -15.72 40.62
C PRO A 142 -6.20 -16.64 41.47
N GLY A 143 -6.76 -17.68 40.85
CA GLY A 143 -7.52 -18.72 41.55
C GLY A 143 -6.65 -19.36 42.61
N HIS A 144 -7.16 -19.42 43.84
CA HIS A 144 -6.65 -20.26 44.89
C HIS A 144 -6.73 -21.73 44.44
N ALA A 145 -5.56 -22.37 44.37
CA ALA A 145 -5.48 -23.83 44.42
C ALA A 145 -5.76 -24.29 45.84
N VAL A 146 -6.67 -25.22 46.02
CA VAL A 146 -6.79 -26.15 47.13
C VAL A 146 -6.68 -27.55 46.57
#